data_0798d659dc8ab6c445f4c8355582b40f
#
_entry.id   0798d659dc8ab6c445f4c8355582b40f
#
_cell.length_a   1.000
_cell.length_b   1.000
_cell.length_c   1.000
_cell.angle_alpha   90.00
_cell.angle_beta   90.00
_cell.angle_gamma   90.00
#
_symmetry.space_group_name_H-M   'P 1'
#
loop_
_entity.id
_entity.type
_entity.pdbx_description
1 polymer ?
#
loop_
_entity_poly.entity_id
_entity_poly.type
_entity_poly.pdbx_seq_one_letter_code
_entity_poly.pdbx_strand_id
1 'polypeptide(L)'
;METDRDDFKYVVPDFRLNKTFDRLGSMTCRQKDKVEFLCNECCWFGCNDRKKCYEAVSRKNLGENISEHICSAPGSNEGYRFSKAMKNPGFIGVNDIKDKYISMGFSNFKIEGRGLGSALILEFLLYYMTKPEYHVHVREKVYLDNMLDLF
;
A
#
# COMPACT_ATOMS: atom_id res chain seq x y z
N MET A 1 12.57 -11.50 7.63
CA MET A 1 12.78 -10.35 6.71
C MET A 1 14.27 -10.22 6.48
N GLU A 2 14.69 -9.89 5.27
CA GLU A 2 16.13 -9.77 4.92
C GLU A 2 16.66 -8.35 5.19
N THR A 3 16.35 -7.81 6.35
CA THR A 3 16.72 -6.45 6.75
C THR A 3 18.20 -6.28 7.08
N ASP A 4 18.94 -7.37 7.24
CA ASP A 4 20.37 -7.35 7.56
C ASP A 4 21.25 -7.30 6.30
N ARG A 5 20.67 -7.48 5.12
CA ARG A 5 21.39 -7.39 3.84
C ARG A 5 21.64 -5.92 3.47
N ASP A 6 22.84 -5.60 3.02
CA ASP A 6 23.23 -4.24 2.65
C ASP A 6 22.97 -3.90 1.18
N ASP A 7 22.66 -4.89 0.35
CA ASP A 7 22.33 -4.74 -1.06
C ASP A 7 20.92 -4.18 -1.31
N PHE A 8 20.07 -4.12 -0.27
CA PHE A 8 18.75 -3.51 -0.34
C PHE A 8 18.68 -2.22 0.49
N LYS A 9 18.23 -1.14 -0.14
CA LYS A 9 17.92 0.11 0.57
C LYS A 9 16.67 -0.05 1.42
N TYR A 10 15.63 -0.65 0.86
CA TYR A 10 14.36 -0.93 1.55
C TYR A 10 13.95 -2.39 1.40
N VAL A 11 13.28 -2.89 2.42
CA VAL A 11 12.65 -4.22 2.45
C VAL A 11 11.16 -4.01 2.72
N VAL A 12 10.32 -4.38 1.75
CA VAL A 12 8.86 -4.33 1.90
C VAL A 12 8.39 -5.66 2.48
N PRO A 13 7.92 -5.71 3.72
CA PRO A 13 7.37 -6.93 4.28
C PRO A 13 6.06 -7.30 3.59
N ASP A 14 5.69 -8.57 3.66
CA ASP A 14 4.33 -8.96 3.29
C ASP A 14 3.34 -8.20 4.17
N PHE A 15 2.30 -7.61 3.57
CA PHE A 15 1.33 -6.78 4.27
C PHE A 15 0.62 -7.49 5.43
N ARG A 16 0.58 -8.83 5.42
CA ARG A 16 0.07 -9.64 6.52
C ARG A 16 0.90 -9.52 7.81
N LEU A 17 2.14 -9.07 7.68
CA LEU A 17 3.03 -8.82 8.81
C LEU A 17 2.93 -7.39 9.36
N ASN A 18 2.19 -6.51 8.69
CA ASN A 18 2.11 -5.11 9.06
C ASN A 18 1.77 -4.90 10.54
N LYS A 19 0.89 -5.70 11.11
CA LYS A 19 0.42 -5.54 12.50
C LYS A 19 0.99 -6.57 13.49
N THR A 20 2.10 -7.21 13.15
CA THR A 20 2.82 -8.10 14.07
C THR A 20 3.74 -7.29 15.01
N PHE A 21 3.13 -6.48 15.88
CA PHE A 21 3.84 -5.47 16.68
C PHE A 21 4.94 -6.04 17.58
N ASP A 22 4.76 -7.22 18.16
CA ASP A 22 5.79 -7.88 18.96
C ASP A 22 7.06 -8.13 18.15
N ARG A 23 6.90 -8.65 16.93
CA ARG A 23 8.00 -8.89 16.01
C ARG A 23 8.63 -7.59 15.51
N LEU A 24 7.82 -6.59 15.21
CA LEU A 24 8.28 -5.28 14.76
C LEU A 24 9.03 -4.55 15.88
N GLY A 25 8.56 -4.66 17.14
CA GLY A 25 9.18 -4.07 18.32
C GLY A 25 10.56 -4.62 18.62
N SER A 26 10.80 -5.92 18.37
CA SER A 26 12.09 -6.57 18.60
C SER A 26 13.18 -6.21 17.57
N MET A 27 12.85 -5.45 16.51
CA MET A 27 13.82 -5.05 15.50
C MET A 27 14.77 -3.96 16.00
N THR A 28 16.04 -4.01 15.56
CA THR A 28 17.02 -2.94 15.81
C THR A 28 16.66 -1.67 15.02
N CYS A 29 17.20 -0.51 15.43
CA CYS A 29 17.01 0.75 14.70
C CYS A 29 17.41 0.62 13.22
N ARG A 30 18.58 0.03 12.93
CA ARG A 30 19.05 -0.21 11.56
C ARG A 30 18.07 -1.04 10.72
N GLN A 31 17.45 -2.05 11.31
CA GLN A 31 16.45 -2.87 10.63
C GLN A 31 15.17 -2.09 10.37
N LYS A 32 14.72 -1.28 11.34
CA LYS A 32 13.52 -0.44 11.23
C LYS A 32 13.67 0.61 10.13
N ASP A 33 14.85 1.22 9.98
CA ASP A 33 15.15 2.20 8.92
C ASP A 33 15.04 1.62 7.51
N LYS A 34 15.19 0.30 7.36
CA LYS A 34 15.07 -0.40 6.07
C LYS A 34 13.66 -0.90 5.75
N VAL A 35 12.78 -0.95 6.74
CA VAL A 35 11.40 -1.46 6.51
C VAL A 35 10.56 -0.38 5.86
N GLU A 36 9.97 -0.68 4.70
CA GLU A 36 8.99 0.14 4.01
C GLU A 36 7.64 -0.57 4.01
N PHE A 37 6.67 -0.07 4.77
CA PHE A 37 5.35 -0.69 4.88
C PHE A 37 4.45 -0.33 3.71
N LEU A 38 3.82 -1.33 3.08
CA LEU A 38 2.72 -1.11 2.15
C LEU A 38 1.43 -0.90 2.93
N CYS A 39 0.92 0.35 2.95
CA CYS A 39 -0.16 0.76 3.85
C CYS A 39 -1.55 0.33 3.38
N ASN A 40 -1.80 0.33 2.06
CA ASN A 40 -3.14 0.27 1.47
C ASN A 40 -3.35 -0.95 0.56
N GLU A 41 -2.71 -2.07 0.85
CA GLU A 41 -2.91 -3.31 0.10
C GLU A 41 -4.37 -3.78 0.21
N CYS A 42 -4.99 -4.13 -0.91
CA CYS A 42 -6.34 -4.68 -0.94
C CYS A 42 -6.40 -6.17 -1.30
N CYS A 43 -5.26 -6.80 -1.51
CA CYS A 43 -5.19 -8.24 -1.74
C CYS A 43 -5.80 -9.00 -0.55
N TRP A 44 -6.49 -10.10 -0.84
CA TRP A 44 -7.11 -10.91 0.21
C TRP A 44 -6.08 -11.38 1.24
N PHE A 45 -6.35 -11.12 2.52
CA PHE A 45 -5.43 -11.42 3.62
C PHE A 45 -5.11 -12.93 3.73
N GLY A 46 -6.07 -13.79 3.40
CA GLY A 46 -5.92 -15.24 3.39
C GLY A 46 -5.32 -15.83 2.10
N CYS A 47 -4.83 -15.01 1.17
CA CYS A 47 -4.35 -15.49 -0.12
C CYS A 47 -3.05 -16.28 0.00
N ASN A 48 -3.05 -17.53 -0.48
CA ASN A 48 -1.86 -18.38 -0.57
C ASN A 48 -1.17 -18.31 -1.94
N ASP A 49 -1.82 -17.73 -2.95
CA ASP A 49 -1.32 -17.67 -4.34
C ASP A 49 -0.68 -16.34 -4.71
N ARG A 50 -0.45 -15.45 -3.73
CA ARG A 50 0.10 -14.12 -3.97
C ARG A 50 1.40 -14.16 -4.79
N LYS A 51 2.31 -15.07 -4.48
CA LYS A 51 3.57 -15.23 -5.22
C LYS A 51 3.31 -15.53 -6.68
N LYS A 52 2.43 -16.48 -6.99
CA LYS A 52 2.05 -16.85 -8.37
C LYS A 52 1.42 -15.66 -9.11
N CYS A 53 0.57 -14.88 -8.43
CA CYS A 53 0.01 -13.65 -8.96
C CYS A 53 1.11 -12.67 -9.41
N TYR A 54 2.07 -12.39 -8.55
CA TYR A 54 3.18 -11.48 -8.86
C TYR A 54 4.07 -12.00 -9.98
N GLU A 55 4.38 -13.30 -9.99
CA GLU A 55 5.14 -13.95 -11.07
C GLU A 55 4.41 -13.81 -12.40
N ALA A 56 3.09 -14.09 -12.44
CA ALA A 56 2.29 -13.94 -13.65
C ALA A 56 2.27 -12.51 -14.17
N VAL A 57 2.02 -11.52 -13.30
CA VAL A 57 2.04 -10.10 -13.67
C VAL A 57 3.42 -9.67 -14.16
N SER A 58 4.48 -10.11 -13.49
CA SER A 58 5.85 -9.78 -13.87
C SER A 58 6.19 -10.31 -15.25
N ARG A 59 5.89 -11.58 -15.53
CA ARG A 59 6.14 -12.22 -16.83
C ARG A 59 5.32 -11.57 -17.95
N LYS A 60 4.04 -11.23 -17.68
CA LYS A 60 3.21 -10.50 -18.63
C LYS A 60 3.81 -9.11 -18.96
N ASN A 61 4.33 -8.40 -17.96
CA ASN A 61 4.99 -7.10 -18.16
C ASN A 61 6.30 -7.21 -18.95
N LEU A 62 6.95 -8.38 -18.94
CA LEU A 62 8.11 -8.69 -19.79
C LEU A 62 7.73 -9.10 -21.22
N GLY A 63 6.45 -9.11 -21.55
CA GLY A 63 5.96 -9.48 -22.90
C GLY A 63 5.85 -10.99 -23.13
N GLU A 64 5.98 -11.82 -22.08
CA GLU A 64 5.81 -13.25 -22.22
C GLU A 64 4.34 -13.62 -22.47
N ASN A 65 4.12 -14.50 -23.42
CA ASN A 65 2.79 -15.06 -23.70
C ASN A 65 2.48 -16.17 -22.69
N ILE A 66 1.88 -15.80 -21.55
CA ILE A 66 1.50 -16.71 -20.48
C ILE A 66 -0.02 -16.72 -20.30
N SER A 67 -0.54 -17.85 -19.80
CA SER A 67 -1.94 -17.93 -19.40
C SER A 67 -2.24 -16.93 -18.29
N GLU A 68 -3.41 -16.31 -18.36
CA GLU A 68 -3.84 -15.34 -17.36
C GLU A 68 -4.04 -16.00 -16.00
N HIS A 69 -3.44 -15.45 -14.96
CA HIS A 69 -3.66 -15.91 -13.60
C HIS A 69 -5.01 -15.41 -13.10
N ILE A 70 -5.91 -16.34 -12.81
CA ILE A 70 -7.23 -16.02 -12.26
C ILE A 70 -7.13 -15.96 -10.74
N CYS A 71 -7.43 -14.80 -10.17
CA CYS A 71 -7.45 -14.60 -8.72
C CYS A 71 -8.64 -15.32 -8.09
N SER A 72 -8.39 -16.21 -7.15
CA SER A 72 -9.41 -16.97 -6.41
C SER A 72 -9.98 -16.23 -5.19
N ALA A 73 -9.51 -15.00 -4.93
CA ALA A 73 -9.95 -14.22 -3.78
C ALA A 73 -11.44 -13.83 -3.86
N PRO A 74 -12.17 -13.83 -2.75
CA PRO A 74 -13.54 -13.30 -2.70
C PRO A 74 -13.59 -11.86 -3.22
N GLY A 75 -14.52 -11.57 -4.15
CA GLY A 75 -14.68 -10.25 -4.75
C GLY A 75 -13.49 -9.80 -5.62
N SER A 76 -12.72 -10.73 -6.20
CA SER A 76 -11.60 -10.41 -7.07
C SER A 76 -11.99 -9.66 -8.34
N ASN A 77 -13.22 -9.86 -8.82
CA ASN A 77 -13.81 -9.18 -9.97
C ASN A 77 -14.24 -7.72 -9.68
N GLU A 78 -14.31 -7.32 -8.42
CA GLU A 78 -14.71 -5.96 -8.04
C GLU A 78 -13.59 -4.91 -8.21
N GLY A 79 -12.37 -5.36 -8.50
CA GLY A 79 -11.21 -4.51 -8.61
C GLY A 79 -10.74 -3.93 -7.27
N TYR A 80 -9.84 -2.96 -7.37
CA TYR A 80 -9.33 -2.23 -6.21
C TYR A 80 -10.33 -1.13 -5.79
N ARG A 81 -10.64 -1.06 -4.49
CA ARG A 81 -11.47 -0.01 -3.91
C ARG A 81 -10.86 0.48 -2.60
N PHE A 82 -10.92 1.79 -2.36
CA PHE A 82 -10.45 2.39 -1.11
C PHE A 82 -11.09 1.74 0.13
N SER A 83 -12.40 1.57 0.12
CA SER A 83 -13.14 0.94 1.21
C SER A 83 -12.73 -0.53 1.45
N LYS A 84 -12.32 -1.23 0.39
CA LYS A 84 -11.83 -2.62 0.48
C LYS A 84 -10.44 -2.65 1.13
N ALA A 85 -9.55 -1.73 0.75
CA ALA A 85 -8.25 -1.60 1.37
C ALA A 85 -8.36 -1.26 2.88
N MET A 86 -9.22 -0.33 3.24
CA MET A 86 -9.44 0.05 4.66
C MET A 86 -9.97 -1.09 5.52
N LYS A 87 -10.70 -2.05 4.95
CA LYS A 87 -11.19 -3.24 5.66
C LYS A 87 -10.17 -4.36 5.75
N ASN A 88 -9.04 -4.24 5.05
CA ASN A 88 -8.00 -5.26 5.09
C ASN A 88 -7.35 -5.28 6.49
N PRO A 89 -7.18 -6.46 7.14
CA PRO A 89 -6.50 -6.54 8.43
C PRO A 89 -5.08 -5.97 8.43
N GLY A 90 -4.38 -6.00 7.28
CA GLY A 90 -3.05 -5.42 7.11
C GLY A 90 -3.02 -3.92 6.80
N PHE A 91 -4.19 -3.26 6.68
CA PHE A 91 -4.26 -1.82 6.41
C PHE A 91 -3.63 -0.99 7.54
N ILE A 92 -2.78 -0.03 7.16
CA ILE A 92 -2.15 0.91 8.09
C ILE A 92 -2.77 2.28 7.87
N GLY A 93 -3.61 2.72 8.79
CA GLY A 93 -4.23 4.05 8.74
C GLY A 93 -3.32 5.15 9.29
N VAL A 94 -3.72 6.41 9.05
CA VAL A 94 -2.96 7.59 9.51
C VAL A 94 -2.76 7.58 11.03
N ASN A 95 -3.78 7.19 11.80
CA ASN A 95 -3.67 7.10 13.25
C ASN A 95 -2.71 5.97 13.67
N ASP A 96 -2.75 4.80 13.02
CA ASP A 96 -1.77 3.74 13.28
C ASP A 96 -0.35 4.25 13.05
N ILE A 97 -0.10 4.97 11.94
CA ILE A 97 1.22 5.56 11.64
C ILE A 97 1.67 6.46 12.78
N LYS A 98 0.85 7.41 13.19
CA LYS A 98 1.18 8.39 14.24
C LYS A 98 1.37 7.75 15.61
N ASP A 99 0.42 6.92 16.00
CA ASP A 99 0.32 6.46 17.39
C ASP A 99 1.19 5.24 17.68
N LYS A 100 1.51 4.44 16.64
CA LYS A 100 2.25 3.17 16.81
C LYS A 100 3.57 3.16 16.07
N TYR A 101 3.56 3.28 14.73
CA TYR A 101 4.76 3.03 13.95
C TYR A 101 5.84 4.06 14.16
N ILE A 102 5.50 5.36 14.19
CA ILE A 102 6.48 6.43 14.44
C ILE A 102 7.07 6.29 15.85
N SER A 103 6.25 6.04 16.86
CA SER A 103 6.73 5.82 18.24
C SER A 103 7.60 4.57 18.39
N MET A 104 7.43 3.58 17.52
CA MET A 104 8.30 2.40 17.43
C MET A 104 9.59 2.65 16.64
N GLY A 105 9.77 3.82 16.01
CA GLY A 105 10.94 4.18 15.23
C GLY A 105 10.89 3.81 13.75
N PHE A 106 9.70 3.57 13.18
CA PHE A 106 9.54 3.37 11.73
C PHE A 106 9.22 4.67 11.02
N SER A 107 9.75 4.86 9.80
CA SER A 107 9.62 6.12 9.05
C SER A 107 9.22 5.94 7.57
N ASN A 108 9.21 4.72 7.04
CA ASN A 108 9.00 4.51 5.61
C ASN A 108 7.65 3.84 5.36
N PHE A 109 6.76 4.56 4.67
CA PHE A 109 5.40 4.12 4.36
C PHE A 109 5.13 4.31 2.88
N LYS A 110 4.61 3.27 2.24
CA LYS A 110 4.33 3.21 0.82
C LYS A 110 2.84 3.13 0.55
N ILE A 111 2.38 3.94 -0.37
CA ILE A 111 1.01 3.88 -0.91
C ILE A 111 1.07 3.13 -2.24
N GLU A 112 0.28 2.09 -2.41
CA GLU A 112 0.08 1.47 -3.70
C GLU A 112 -0.74 2.41 -4.59
N GLY A 113 -0.27 2.61 -5.84
CA GLY A 113 -0.92 3.56 -6.73
C GLY A 113 -0.80 3.21 -8.21
N ARG A 114 0.21 2.41 -8.59
CA ARG A 114 0.42 2.07 -10.01
C ARG A 114 -0.77 1.30 -10.57
N GLY A 115 -1.37 1.82 -11.63
CA GLY A 115 -2.50 1.20 -12.31
C GLY A 115 -3.88 1.44 -11.66
N LEU A 116 -3.96 2.22 -10.56
CA LEU A 116 -5.24 2.47 -9.89
C LEU A 116 -6.07 3.62 -10.49
N GLY A 117 -5.49 4.39 -11.40
CA GLY A 117 -6.11 5.60 -11.93
C GLY A 117 -5.98 6.82 -11.01
N SER A 118 -5.97 8.00 -11.60
CA SER A 118 -5.69 9.28 -10.91
C SER A 118 -6.67 9.60 -9.78
N ALA A 119 -7.95 9.35 -9.98
CA ALA A 119 -8.98 9.63 -8.98
C ALA A 119 -8.77 8.85 -7.68
N LEU A 120 -8.44 7.54 -7.77
CA LEU A 120 -8.22 6.71 -6.61
C LEU A 120 -6.89 7.04 -5.91
N ILE A 121 -5.86 7.37 -6.69
CA ILE A 121 -4.58 7.85 -6.14
C ILE A 121 -4.79 9.14 -5.37
N LEU A 122 -5.56 10.09 -5.91
CA LEU A 122 -5.90 11.33 -5.22
C LEU A 122 -6.58 11.07 -3.87
N GLU A 123 -7.55 10.16 -3.81
CA GLU A 123 -8.24 9.82 -2.56
C GLU A 123 -7.26 9.27 -1.50
N PHE A 124 -6.27 8.45 -1.90
CA PHE A 124 -5.23 8.00 -0.97
C PHE A 124 -4.31 9.13 -0.52
N LEU A 125 -3.90 10.01 -1.44
CA LEU A 125 -3.09 11.18 -1.09
C LEU A 125 -3.83 12.10 -0.13
N LEU A 126 -5.11 12.36 -0.37
CA LEU A 126 -5.95 13.12 0.55
C LEU A 126 -5.99 12.46 1.93
N TYR A 127 -6.23 11.15 1.98
CA TYR A 127 -6.33 10.41 3.23
C TYR A 127 -5.02 10.44 4.06
N TYR A 128 -3.87 10.25 3.41
CA TYR A 128 -2.59 10.14 4.13
C TYR A 128 -1.88 11.47 4.34
N MET A 129 -2.06 12.46 3.46
CA MET A 129 -1.26 13.68 3.42
C MET A 129 -2.03 14.96 3.75
N THR A 130 -3.36 14.89 3.86
CA THR A 130 -4.20 16.05 4.15
C THR A 130 -4.93 15.84 5.47
N LYS A 131 -5.03 16.90 6.28
CA LYS A 131 -5.84 16.85 7.50
C LYS A 131 -7.32 16.70 7.13
N PRO A 132 -8.11 15.91 7.90
CA PRO A 132 -9.51 15.61 7.56
C PRO A 132 -10.37 16.86 7.31
N GLU A 133 -10.16 17.92 8.06
CA GLU A 133 -10.88 19.18 7.93
C GLU A 133 -10.69 19.89 6.58
N TYR A 134 -9.61 19.58 5.86
CA TYR A 134 -9.30 20.15 4.53
C TYR A 134 -9.62 19.22 3.36
N HIS A 135 -10.07 18.00 3.58
CA HIS A 135 -10.29 17.02 2.51
C HIS A 135 -11.25 17.54 1.44
N VAL A 136 -12.38 18.13 1.84
CA VAL A 136 -13.38 18.66 0.90
C VAL A 136 -12.77 19.81 0.09
N HIS A 137 -12.14 20.76 0.77
CA HIS A 137 -11.54 21.93 0.13
C HIS A 137 -10.47 21.55 -0.89
N VAL A 138 -9.56 20.65 -0.55
CA VAL A 138 -8.49 20.20 -1.47
C VAL A 138 -9.10 19.44 -2.66
N ARG A 139 -10.09 18.58 -2.41
CA ARG A 139 -10.78 17.84 -3.48
C ARG A 139 -11.46 18.79 -4.45
N GLU A 140 -12.20 19.78 -3.97
CA GLU A 140 -12.87 20.79 -4.80
C GLU A 140 -11.86 21.57 -5.65
N LYS A 141 -10.75 22.00 -5.06
CA LYS A 141 -9.67 22.68 -5.79
C LYS A 141 -9.13 21.83 -6.93
N VAL A 142 -8.75 20.59 -6.67
CA VAL A 142 -8.21 19.68 -7.69
C VAL A 142 -9.23 19.41 -8.80
N TYR A 143 -10.52 19.22 -8.46
CA TYR A 143 -11.56 19.03 -9.48
C TYR A 143 -11.80 20.28 -10.31
N LEU A 144 -11.84 21.46 -9.70
CA LEU A 144 -12.01 22.73 -10.41
C LEU A 144 -10.83 23.01 -11.34
N ASP A 145 -9.62 22.82 -10.87
CA ASP A 145 -8.41 23.01 -11.66
C ASP A 145 -8.37 22.07 -12.88
N ASN A 146 -8.75 20.80 -12.70
CA ASN A 146 -8.86 19.85 -13.81
C ASN A 146 -10.00 20.18 -14.79
N MET A 147 -11.13 20.70 -14.30
CA MET A 147 -12.27 21.10 -15.16
C MET A 147 -11.97 22.34 -15.98
N LEU A 148 -11.17 23.25 -15.44
CA LEU A 148 -10.85 24.52 -16.09
C LEU A 148 -9.59 24.46 -16.96
N ASP A 149 -8.97 23.28 -17.08
CA ASP A 149 -7.76 23.05 -17.88
C ASP A 149 -6.62 24.02 -17.49
N LEU A 150 -6.48 24.28 -16.18
CA LEU A 150 -5.55 25.26 -15.62
C LEU A 150 -4.14 24.74 -15.38
N PHE A 151 -3.84 23.50 -15.86
CA PHE A 151 -2.51 22.88 -15.79
C PHE A 151 -2.07 22.32 -17.13
#